data_e586d85261701cd2308b6e5f6bfa7df8
#
_entry.id   e586d85261701cd2308b6e5f6bfa7df8
#
_cell.length_a   1.000
_cell.length_b   1.000
_cell.length_c   1.000
_cell.angle_alpha   90.00
_cell.angle_beta   90.00
_cell.angle_gamma   90.00
#
_symmetry.space_group_name_H-M   'P 1'
#
loop_
_entity.id
_entity.type
_entity.pdbx_description
1 polymer ?
#
loop_
_entity_poly.entity_id
_entity_poly.type
_entity_poly.pdbx_seq_one_letter_code
_entity_poly.pdbx_strand_id
1 'polypeptide(L)'
;MTSPSSQLQAVYWSCGEALALAARLGTSADLPPAFELKQRAASLLEQVADKGSRAGLSRDDIDDIRYAIVAFIDEQILQSPWDGKQEWMLEPLQLVYFNETTAGEGFFTRLAAIESRPERAHVMQLYYLCLVLGFQGVYAIKNPEALEARIETLATKLSRLLPTQDVFSPHGIPSDSGRRRAGKQLPVIPVAIAIVLLAVVGYAGLRMAVGSSASDAASIMNQTAAALSKGSTEGR
;
A
#
# COMPACT_ATOMS: atom_id res chain seq x y z
N MET A 1 -19.91 -33.65 -7.84
CA MET A 1 -19.84 -32.37 -7.09
C MET A 1 -18.45 -32.27 -6.51
N THR A 2 -17.67 -31.30 -6.96
CA THR A 2 -16.33 -31.02 -6.41
C THR A 2 -16.45 -30.48 -5.00
N SER A 3 -15.58 -30.92 -4.08
CA SER A 3 -15.64 -30.44 -2.69
C SER A 3 -15.15 -28.98 -2.62
N PRO A 4 -15.61 -28.17 -1.63
CA PRO A 4 -15.13 -26.78 -1.46
C PRO A 4 -13.61 -26.68 -1.31
N SER A 5 -12.97 -27.68 -0.71
CA SER A 5 -11.51 -27.76 -0.58
C SER A 5 -10.81 -27.98 -1.92
N SER A 6 -11.36 -28.82 -2.81
CA SER A 6 -10.78 -29.05 -4.14
C SER A 6 -10.92 -27.82 -5.05
N GLN A 7 -12.03 -27.08 -4.97
CA GLN A 7 -12.21 -25.83 -5.70
C GLN A 7 -11.24 -24.74 -5.22
N LEU A 8 -11.04 -24.62 -3.92
CA LEU A 8 -10.08 -23.70 -3.35
C LEU A 8 -8.64 -24.01 -3.79
N GLN A 9 -8.28 -25.31 -3.78
CA GLN A 9 -6.98 -25.77 -4.27
C GLN A 9 -6.81 -25.48 -5.76
N ALA A 10 -7.87 -25.63 -6.56
CA ALA A 10 -7.88 -25.29 -7.97
C ALA A 10 -7.58 -23.80 -8.20
N VAL A 11 -8.19 -22.91 -7.43
CA VAL A 11 -7.92 -21.46 -7.48
C VAL A 11 -6.46 -21.17 -7.16
N TYR A 12 -5.92 -21.67 -6.05
CA TYR A 12 -4.52 -21.43 -5.69
C TYR A 12 -3.54 -21.95 -6.73
N TRP A 13 -3.79 -23.14 -7.26
CA TRP A 13 -2.93 -23.73 -8.29
C TRP A 13 -2.98 -22.97 -9.61
N SER A 14 -4.16 -22.47 -10.01
CA SER A 14 -4.30 -21.73 -11.27
C SER A 14 -3.79 -20.28 -11.18
N CYS A 15 -3.95 -19.61 -10.04
CA CYS A 15 -3.74 -18.17 -9.91
C CYS A 15 -2.41 -17.77 -9.23
N GLY A 16 -1.70 -18.71 -8.60
CA GLY A 16 -0.55 -18.40 -7.75
C GLY A 16 0.54 -17.58 -8.44
N GLU A 17 0.88 -17.91 -9.69
CA GLU A 17 1.89 -17.20 -10.46
C GLU A 17 1.45 -15.78 -10.85
N ALA A 18 0.17 -15.62 -11.23
CA ALA A 18 -0.40 -14.33 -11.60
C ALA A 18 -0.49 -13.38 -10.39
N LEU A 19 -0.92 -13.90 -9.23
CA LEU A 19 -0.93 -13.14 -7.97
C LEU A 19 0.48 -12.77 -7.51
N ALA A 20 1.45 -13.67 -7.64
CA ALA A 20 2.84 -13.40 -7.30
C ALA A 20 3.45 -12.31 -8.21
N LEU A 21 3.11 -12.32 -9.49
CA LEU A 21 3.50 -11.24 -10.40
C LEU A 21 2.88 -9.92 -9.92
N ALA A 22 1.55 -9.86 -9.77
CA ALA A 22 0.84 -8.64 -9.37
C ALA A 22 1.40 -8.04 -8.08
N ALA A 23 1.58 -8.86 -7.03
CA ALA A 23 2.09 -8.39 -5.74
C ALA A 23 3.51 -7.78 -5.80
N ARG A 24 4.32 -8.14 -6.80
CA ARG A 24 5.67 -7.60 -6.98
C ARG A 24 5.72 -6.31 -7.79
N LEU A 25 4.73 -6.08 -8.65
CA LEU A 25 4.72 -4.94 -9.58
C LEU A 25 4.67 -3.60 -8.85
N GLY A 26 3.88 -3.49 -7.80
CA GLY A 26 3.66 -2.22 -7.08
C GLY A 26 4.90 -1.60 -6.43
N THR A 27 5.92 -2.39 -6.15
CA THR A 27 7.16 -1.93 -5.50
C THR A 27 8.37 -1.91 -6.44
N SER A 28 8.24 -2.40 -7.67
CA SER A 28 9.34 -2.55 -8.60
C SER A 28 9.52 -1.29 -9.46
N ALA A 29 10.72 -0.72 -9.45
CA ALA A 29 11.11 0.36 -10.36
C ALA A 29 11.68 -0.18 -11.69
N ASP A 30 12.34 -1.34 -11.64
CA ASP A 30 12.98 -1.97 -12.78
C ASP A 30 12.09 -3.11 -13.30
N LEU A 31 11.20 -2.76 -14.23
CA LEU A 31 10.32 -3.70 -14.92
C LEU A 31 10.65 -3.74 -16.42
N PRO A 32 10.36 -4.86 -17.11
CA PRO A 32 10.51 -4.96 -18.55
C PRO A 32 9.68 -3.89 -19.29
N PRO A 33 9.97 -3.64 -20.57
CA PRO A 33 9.12 -2.78 -21.42
C PRO A 33 7.64 -3.17 -21.34
N ALA A 34 6.74 -2.19 -21.45
CA ALA A 34 5.29 -2.39 -21.28
C ALA A 34 4.75 -3.54 -22.17
N PHE A 35 5.24 -3.63 -23.40
CA PHE A 35 4.85 -4.69 -24.32
C PHE A 35 5.19 -6.10 -23.80
N GLU A 36 6.40 -6.31 -23.28
CA GLU A 36 6.84 -7.60 -22.75
C GLU A 36 6.06 -7.96 -21.48
N LEU A 37 5.83 -6.98 -20.63
CA LEU A 37 5.05 -7.17 -19.41
C LEU A 37 3.59 -7.50 -19.71
N LYS A 38 2.98 -6.85 -20.73
CA LYS A 38 1.64 -7.20 -21.22
C LYS A 38 1.57 -8.61 -21.77
N GLN A 39 2.55 -9.02 -22.58
CA GLN A 39 2.62 -10.42 -23.08
C GLN A 39 2.72 -11.42 -21.94
N ARG A 40 3.54 -11.13 -20.93
CA ARG A 40 3.65 -12.01 -19.76
C ARG A 40 2.34 -12.09 -18.96
N ALA A 41 1.67 -10.96 -18.73
CA ALA A 41 0.36 -10.94 -18.09
C ALA A 41 -0.68 -11.70 -18.90
N ALA A 42 -0.73 -11.54 -20.22
CA ALA A 42 -1.61 -12.28 -21.12
C ALA A 42 -1.40 -13.79 -21.00
N SER A 43 -0.15 -14.24 -21.09
CA SER A 43 0.18 -15.68 -20.95
C SER A 43 -0.25 -16.24 -19.60
N LEU A 44 -0.09 -15.49 -18.50
CA LEU A 44 -0.55 -15.91 -17.17
C LEU A 44 -2.08 -15.98 -17.09
N LEU A 45 -2.80 -15.03 -17.70
CA LEU A 45 -4.27 -15.04 -17.74
C LEU A 45 -4.83 -16.21 -18.55
N GLU A 46 -4.16 -16.61 -19.63
CA GLU A 46 -4.48 -17.81 -20.39
C GLU A 46 -4.22 -19.07 -19.55
N GLN A 47 -3.10 -19.14 -18.85
CA GLN A 47 -2.81 -20.25 -17.94
C GLN A 47 -3.84 -20.35 -16.81
N VAL A 48 -4.30 -19.22 -16.25
CA VAL A 48 -5.38 -19.22 -15.26
C VAL A 48 -6.64 -19.86 -15.83
N ALA A 49 -7.04 -19.50 -17.05
CA ALA A 49 -8.21 -20.08 -17.70
C ALA A 49 -8.06 -21.58 -17.97
N ASP A 50 -6.91 -21.99 -18.50
CA ASP A 50 -6.59 -23.39 -18.83
C ASP A 50 -6.54 -24.26 -17.57
N LYS A 51 -5.73 -23.86 -16.59
CA LYS A 51 -5.58 -24.58 -15.32
C LYS A 51 -6.92 -24.63 -14.56
N GLY A 52 -7.67 -23.51 -14.52
CA GLY A 52 -8.98 -23.44 -13.88
C GLY A 52 -9.99 -24.37 -14.53
N SER A 53 -10.07 -24.38 -15.86
CA SER A 53 -10.96 -25.28 -16.62
C SER A 53 -10.64 -26.76 -16.38
N ARG A 54 -9.35 -27.13 -16.41
CA ARG A 54 -8.90 -28.51 -16.11
C ARG A 54 -9.18 -28.93 -14.68
N ALA A 55 -9.18 -27.98 -13.76
CA ALA A 55 -9.50 -28.20 -12.35
C ALA A 55 -11.02 -28.19 -12.06
N GLY A 56 -11.87 -27.97 -13.09
CA GLY A 56 -13.33 -28.03 -12.99
C GLY A 56 -13.98 -26.76 -12.47
N LEU A 57 -13.30 -25.60 -12.54
CA LEU A 57 -13.93 -24.31 -12.27
C LEU A 57 -14.92 -23.96 -13.39
N SER A 58 -16.01 -23.30 -13.05
CA SER A 58 -16.99 -22.80 -14.03
C SER A 58 -16.41 -21.65 -14.86
N ARG A 59 -17.01 -21.38 -16.02
CA ARG A 59 -16.63 -20.22 -16.84
C ARG A 59 -16.80 -18.91 -16.08
N ASP A 60 -17.91 -18.76 -15.36
CA ASP A 60 -18.20 -17.58 -14.56
C ASP A 60 -17.14 -17.38 -13.45
N ASP A 61 -16.68 -18.49 -12.83
CA ASP A 61 -15.61 -18.42 -11.84
C ASP A 61 -14.29 -17.98 -12.45
N ILE A 62 -13.94 -18.54 -13.60
CA ILE A 62 -12.71 -18.18 -14.33
C ILE A 62 -12.74 -16.73 -14.78
N ASP A 63 -13.88 -16.23 -15.27
CA ASP A 63 -14.03 -14.86 -15.70
C ASP A 63 -13.91 -13.86 -14.55
N ASP A 64 -14.54 -14.14 -13.41
CA ASP A 64 -14.40 -13.30 -12.22
C ASP A 64 -12.98 -13.36 -11.62
N ILE A 65 -12.34 -14.53 -11.65
CA ILE A 65 -10.95 -14.70 -11.24
C ILE A 65 -10.01 -13.86 -12.13
N ARG A 66 -10.17 -13.94 -13.45
CA ARG A 66 -9.36 -13.16 -14.39
C ARG A 66 -9.59 -11.66 -14.22
N TYR A 67 -10.84 -11.26 -13.97
CA TYR A 67 -11.17 -9.87 -13.71
C TYR A 67 -10.43 -9.32 -12.48
N ALA A 68 -10.47 -10.06 -11.37
CA ALA A 68 -9.78 -9.64 -10.16
C ALA A 68 -8.26 -9.51 -10.35
N ILE A 69 -7.65 -10.45 -11.08
CA ILE A 69 -6.21 -10.44 -11.37
C ILE A 69 -5.85 -9.26 -12.28
N VAL A 70 -6.64 -9.00 -13.32
CA VAL A 70 -6.45 -7.88 -14.25
C VAL A 70 -6.54 -6.54 -13.51
N ALA A 71 -7.60 -6.35 -12.70
CA ALA A 71 -7.76 -5.15 -11.89
C ALA A 71 -6.57 -4.94 -10.94
N PHE A 72 -6.09 -6.01 -10.31
CA PHE A 72 -4.97 -5.96 -9.40
C PHE A 72 -3.65 -5.64 -10.11
N ILE A 73 -3.35 -6.25 -11.26
CA ILE A 73 -2.14 -5.96 -12.05
C ILE A 73 -2.15 -4.48 -12.48
N ASP A 74 -3.25 -3.99 -13.06
CA ASP A 74 -3.35 -2.61 -13.52
C ASP A 74 -3.14 -1.62 -12.37
N GLU A 75 -3.75 -1.85 -11.21
CA GLU A 75 -3.57 -0.98 -10.05
C GLU A 75 -2.13 -0.99 -9.55
N GLN A 76 -1.50 -2.16 -9.46
CA GLN A 76 -0.12 -2.26 -9.00
C GLN A 76 0.86 -1.55 -9.94
N ILE A 77 0.66 -1.63 -11.25
CA ILE A 77 1.45 -0.86 -12.23
C ILE A 77 1.27 0.64 -12.01
N LEU A 78 0.04 1.11 -11.81
CA LEU A 78 -0.24 2.53 -11.57
C LEU A 78 0.43 3.07 -10.30
N GLN A 79 0.51 2.24 -9.26
CA GLN A 79 1.13 2.60 -7.97
C GLN A 79 2.66 2.46 -8.01
N SER A 80 3.21 1.70 -8.96
CA SER A 80 4.65 1.43 -9.04
C SER A 80 5.46 2.69 -9.35
N PRO A 81 6.75 2.74 -8.95
CA PRO A 81 7.68 3.78 -9.37
C PRO A 81 8.20 3.62 -10.80
N TRP A 82 7.70 2.65 -11.57
CA TRP A 82 8.16 2.31 -12.90
C TRP A 82 7.84 3.39 -13.95
N ASP A 83 8.81 3.78 -14.76
CA ASP A 83 8.66 4.84 -15.76
C ASP A 83 7.74 4.45 -16.93
N GLY A 84 7.63 3.16 -17.26
CA GLY A 84 6.79 2.65 -18.37
C GLY A 84 5.29 2.66 -18.10
N LYS A 85 4.83 3.08 -16.92
CA LYS A 85 3.40 3.11 -16.57
C LYS A 85 2.55 4.02 -17.47
N GLN A 86 3.13 5.08 -18.06
CA GLN A 86 2.39 5.94 -18.99
C GLN A 86 2.02 5.19 -20.28
N GLU A 87 2.95 4.39 -20.82
CA GLU A 87 2.67 3.52 -21.97
C GLU A 87 1.66 2.43 -21.63
N TRP A 88 1.74 1.86 -20.41
CA TRP A 88 0.74 0.90 -19.92
C TRP A 88 -0.67 1.50 -19.86
N MET A 89 -0.80 2.74 -19.39
CA MET A 89 -2.09 3.44 -19.23
C MET A 89 -2.80 3.72 -20.56
N LEU A 90 -2.09 3.77 -21.69
CA LEU A 90 -2.73 3.94 -23.01
C LEU A 90 -3.67 2.77 -23.35
N GLU A 91 -3.33 1.60 -22.88
CA GLU A 91 -4.10 0.39 -23.11
C GLU A 91 -3.95 -0.57 -21.92
N PRO A 92 -4.60 -0.28 -20.78
CA PRO A 92 -4.53 -1.14 -19.60
C PRO A 92 -5.21 -2.49 -19.84
N LEU A 93 -4.87 -3.52 -19.08
CA LEU A 93 -5.43 -4.86 -19.25
C LEU A 93 -6.96 -4.89 -19.08
N GLN A 94 -7.51 -4.10 -18.16
CA GLN A 94 -8.96 -3.99 -18.00
C GLN A 94 -9.68 -3.53 -19.25
N LEU A 95 -9.06 -2.64 -20.04
CA LEU A 95 -9.61 -2.21 -21.32
C LEU A 95 -9.52 -3.34 -22.36
N VAL A 96 -8.39 -4.02 -22.45
CA VAL A 96 -8.16 -5.10 -23.43
C VAL A 96 -9.07 -6.29 -23.19
N TYR A 97 -9.23 -6.72 -21.93
CA TYR A 97 -9.94 -7.96 -21.61
C TYR A 97 -11.41 -7.78 -21.29
N PHE A 98 -11.83 -6.62 -20.80
CA PHE A 98 -13.18 -6.40 -20.29
C PHE A 98 -13.85 -5.16 -20.88
N ASN A 99 -13.15 -4.41 -21.72
CA ASN A 99 -13.63 -3.14 -22.30
C ASN A 99 -14.11 -2.15 -21.22
N GLU A 100 -13.43 -2.12 -20.10
CA GLU A 100 -13.71 -1.28 -18.94
C GLU A 100 -12.49 -0.40 -18.60
N THR A 101 -12.75 0.75 -17.96
CA THR A 101 -11.71 1.66 -17.44
C THR A 101 -11.86 1.91 -15.94
N THR A 102 -12.84 1.27 -15.31
CA THR A 102 -13.25 1.48 -13.91
C THR A 102 -13.16 0.18 -13.10
N ALA A 103 -12.15 -0.67 -13.39
CA ALA A 103 -12.02 -1.95 -12.71
C ALA A 103 -11.89 -1.82 -11.19
N GLY A 104 -11.42 -0.69 -10.67
CA GLY A 104 -11.39 -0.42 -9.23
C GLY A 104 -12.78 -0.36 -8.58
N GLU A 105 -13.83 0.05 -9.30
CA GLU A 105 -15.23 -0.02 -8.84
C GLU A 105 -15.85 -1.37 -9.19
N GLY A 106 -15.61 -1.87 -10.40
CA GLY A 106 -16.10 -3.16 -10.89
C GLY A 106 -15.67 -4.32 -10.02
N PHE A 107 -14.47 -4.30 -9.46
CA PHE A 107 -13.97 -5.30 -8.53
C PHE A 107 -14.92 -5.47 -7.33
N PHE A 108 -15.30 -4.40 -6.67
CA PHE A 108 -16.19 -4.46 -5.51
C PHE A 108 -17.64 -4.78 -5.89
N THR A 109 -18.08 -4.39 -7.06
CA THR A 109 -19.40 -4.77 -7.60
C THR A 109 -19.48 -6.27 -7.83
N ARG A 110 -18.47 -6.87 -8.47
CA ARG A 110 -18.37 -8.32 -8.66
C ARG A 110 -18.21 -9.06 -7.35
N LEU A 111 -17.36 -8.55 -6.43
CA LEU A 111 -17.22 -9.13 -5.10
C LEU A 111 -18.56 -9.20 -4.35
N ALA A 112 -19.37 -8.14 -4.39
CA ALA A 112 -20.68 -8.13 -3.75
C ALA A 112 -21.63 -9.18 -4.37
N ALA A 113 -21.60 -9.37 -5.68
CA ALA A 113 -22.35 -10.42 -6.36
C ALA A 113 -21.87 -11.83 -5.98
N ILE A 114 -20.56 -12.03 -5.85
CA ILE A 114 -19.97 -13.30 -5.41
C ILE A 114 -20.35 -13.60 -3.95
N GLU A 115 -20.34 -12.60 -3.09
CA GLU A 115 -20.70 -12.72 -1.69
C GLU A 115 -22.14 -13.16 -1.44
N SER A 116 -23.04 -12.92 -2.36
CA SER A 116 -24.43 -13.41 -2.30
C SER A 116 -24.55 -14.91 -2.58
N ARG A 117 -23.47 -15.57 -2.99
CA ARG A 117 -23.42 -16.97 -3.43
C ARG A 117 -22.38 -17.76 -2.62
N PRO A 118 -22.76 -18.36 -1.48
CA PRO A 118 -21.84 -19.09 -0.59
C PRO A 118 -21.06 -20.22 -1.29
N GLU A 119 -21.65 -20.82 -2.31
CA GLU A 119 -21.02 -21.89 -3.13
C GLU A 119 -19.79 -21.39 -3.92
N ARG A 120 -19.67 -20.05 -4.09
CA ARG A 120 -18.53 -19.41 -4.76
C ARG A 120 -17.47 -18.89 -3.79
N ALA A 121 -17.43 -19.42 -2.57
CA ALA A 121 -16.47 -19.00 -1.55
C ALA A 121 -15.00 -19.13 -2.01
N HIS A 122 -14.68 -20.07 -2.91
CA HIS A 122 -13.36 -20.21 -3.50
C HIS A 122 -12.95 -19.02 -4.39
N VAL A 123 -13.90 -18.41 -5.12
CA VAL A 123 -13.67 -17.17 -5.88
C VAL A 123 -13.55 -15.99 -4.94
N MET A 124 -14.45 -15.89 -3.94
CA MET A 124 -14.39 -14.87 -2.89
C MET A 124 -13.03 -14.85 -2.19
N GLN A 125 -12.44 -16.02 -1.96
CA GLN A 125 -11.10 -16.15 -1.37
C GLN A 125 -10.01 -15.49 -2.23
N LEU A 126 -10.10 -15.58 -3.56
CA LEU A 126 -9.16 -14.89 -4.44
C LEU A 126 -9.29 -13.38 -4.34
N TYR A 127 -10.52 -12.86 -4.34
CA TYR A 127 -10.77 -11.42 -4.14
C TYR A 127 -10.19 -10.94 -2.81
N TYR A 128 -10.41 -11.71 -1.74
CA TYR A 128 -9.80 -11.43 -0.43
C TYR A 128 -8.28 -11.39 -0.49
N LEU A 129 -7.63 -12.33 -1.20
CA LEU A 129 -6.19 -12.32 -1.38
C LEU A 129 -5.69 -11.08 -2.11
N CYS A 130 -6.38 -10.62 -3.16
CA CYS A 130 -6.03 -9.37 -3.84
C CYS A 130 -6.04 -8.18 -2.86
N LEU A 131 -7.06 -8.08 -2.00
CA LEU A 131 -7.17 -7.02 -0.99
C LEU A 131 -6.03 -7.11 0.03
N VAL A 132 -5.73 -8.30 0.55
CA VAL A 132 -4.63 -8.52 1.52
C VAL A 132 -3.27 -8.25 0.90
N LEU A 133 -3.10 -8.52 -0.39
CA LEU A 133 -1.86 -8.25 -1.13
C LEU A 133 -1.72 -6.77 -1.56
N GLY A 134 -2.71 -5.92 -1.26
CA GLY A 134 -2.59 -4.48 -1.41
C GLY A 134 -3.48 -3.84 -2.46
N PHE A 135 -4.44 -4.58 -3.05
CA PHE A 135 -5.45 -3.95 -3.91
C PHE A 135 -6.38 -3.06 -3.09
N GLN A 136 -6.57 -1.84 -3.52
CA GLN A 136 -7.38 -0.83 -2.84
C GLN A 136 -8.60 -0.38 -3.67
N GLY A 137 -8.47 -0.30 -4.98
CA GLY A 137 -9.51 0.13 -5.91
C GLY A 137 -10.13 1.47 -5.51
N VAL A 138 -11.44 1.51 -5.47
CA VAL A 138 -12.21 2.72 -5.12
C VAL A 138 -11.90 3.26 -3.70
N TYR A 139 -11.44 2.44 -2.79
CA TYR A 139 -11.13 2.85 -1.41
C TYR A 139 -9.84 3.64 -1.29
N ALA A 140 -8.91 3.54 -2.25
CA ALA A 140 -7.68 4.33 -2.27
C ALA A 140 -7.95 5.85 -2.15
N ILE A 141 -9.06 6.31 -2.73
CA ILE A 141 -9.44 7.72 -2.81
C ILE A 141 -10.54 8.06 -1.79
N LYS A 142 -11.53 7.18 -1.63
CA LYS A 142 -12.76 7.50 -0.89
C LYS A 142 -12.65 7.30 0.62
N ASN A 143 -12.09 6.20 1.09
CA ASN A 143 -12.01 5.88 2.53
C ASN A 143 -11.09 4.68 2.81
N PRO A 144 -9.80 4.88 3.07
CA PRO A 144 -8.87 3.78 3.37
C PRO A 144 -9.24 2.98 4.64
N GLU A 145 -9.80 3.63 5.67
CA GLU A 145 -10.21 2.95 6.91
C GLU A 145 -11.36 1.97 6.68
N ALA A 146 -12.28 2.30 5.76
CA ALA A 146 -13.37 1.41 5.38
C ALA A 146 -12.87 0.15 4.65
N LEU A 147 -11.70 0.21 4.00
CA LEU A 147 -11.09 -0.95 3.36
C LEU A 147 -10.64 -2.00 4.40
N GLU A 148 -10.01 -1.57 5.49
CA GLU A 148 -9.60 -2.48 6.57
C GLU A 148 -10.81 -3.20 7.19
N ALA A 149 -11.88 -2.46 7.50
CA ALA A 149 -13.12 -3.03 7.99
C ALA A 149 -13.76 -4.00 6.97
N ARG A 150 -13.65 -3.69 5.68
CA ARG A 150 -14.13 -4.54 4.59
C ARG A 150 -13.37 -5.86 4.51
N ILE A 151 -12.03 -5.80 4.62
CA ILE A 151 -11.15 -6.98 4.64
C ILE A 151 -11.47 -7.88 5.84
N GLU A 152 -11.66 -7.29 7.03
CA GLU A 152 -11.99 -8.03 8.25
C GLU A 152 -13.37 -8.73 8.16
N THR A 153 -14.36 -8.03 7.62
CA THR A 153 -15.69 -8.58 7.37
C THR A 153 -15.62 -9.78 6.41
N LEU A 154 -14.85 -9.64 5.33
CA LEU A 154 -14.69 -10.69 4.34
C LEU A 154 -13.93 -11.90 4.91
N ALA A 155 -12.87 -11.68 5.70
CA ALA A 155 -12.14 -12.72 6.41
C ALA A 155 -13.05 -13.54 7.33
N THR A 156 -13.91 -12.84 8.11
CA THR A 156 -14.87 -13.47 9.00
C THR A 156 -15.89 -14.31 8.22
N LYS A 157 -16.36 -13.83 7.08
CA LYS A 157 -17.29 -14.57 6.23
C LYS A 157 -16.65 -15.82 5.65
N LEU A 158 -15.45 -15.69 5.12
CA LEU A 158 -14.67 -16.80 4.53
C LEU A 158 -14.35 -17.89 5.54
N SER A 159 -14.00 -17.52 6.78
CA SER A 159 -13.70 -18.50 7.84
C SER A 159 -14.89 -19.40 8.21
N ARG A 160 -16.12 -18.94 7.92
CA ARG A 160 -17.35 -19.73 8.13
C ARG A 160 -17.71 -20.61 6.93
N LEU A 161 -17.30 -20.22 5.73
CA LEU A 161 -17.67 -20.88 4.47
C LEU A 161 -16.64 -21.90 4.02
N LEU A 162 -15.37 -21.64 4.28
CA LEU A 162 -14.29 -22.50 3.87
C LEU A 162 -13.82 -23.37 5.03
N PRO A 163 -13.52 -24.65 4.78
CA PRO A 163 -12.95 -25.53 5.79
C PRO A 163 -11.65 -24.93 6.29
N THR A 164 -11.45 -24.95 7.59
CA THR A 164 -10.16 -24.61 8.20
C THR A 164 -9.12 -25.54 7.59
N GLN A 165 -8.22 -25.00 6.77
CA GLN A 165 -7.07 -25.80 6.34
C GLN A 165 -6.28 -26.10 7.61
N ASP A 166 -6.06 -27.38 7.90
CA ASP A 166 -5.12 -27.78 8.92
C ASP A 166 -3.81 -27.06 8.66
N VAL A 167 -3.41 -26.27 9.64
CA VAL A 167 -2.26 -25.37 9.53
C VAL A 167 -1.04 -26.21 9.18
N PHE A 168 -0.51 -26.06 7.98
CA PHE A 168 0.69 -26.75 7.49
C PHE A 168 1.93 -26.51 8.37
N SER A 169 1.85 -25.60 9.33
CA SER A 169 2.87 -25.38 10.36
C SER A 169 2.19 -24.92 11.65
N PRO A 170 2.04 -25.80 12.65
CA PRO A 170 1.54 -25.43 13.98
C PRO A 170 2.39 -24.34 14.66
N HIS A 171 3.64 -24.16 14.21
CA HIS A 171 4.58 -23.17 14.73
C HIS A 171 4.63 -21.88 13.91
N GLY A 172 3.91 -21.79 12.80
CA GLY A 172 3.84 -20.62 11.92
C GLY A 172 2.69 -19.66 12.21
N ILE A 173 1.90 -19.91 13.27
CA ILE A 173 0.89 -18.94 13.71
C ILE A 173 1.63 -17.80 14.39
N PRO A 174 1.67 -16.57 13.82
CA PRO A 174 2.13 -15.42 14.57
C PRO A 174 1.22 -15.31 15.80
N SER A 175 1.80 -15.38 17.00
CA SER A 175 1.07 -15.08 18.22
C SER A 175 0.34 -13.73 18.02
N ASP A 176 -0.90 -13.62 18.50
CA ASP A 176 -1.78 -12.43 18.36
C ASP A 176 -1.14 -11.07 18.69
N SER A 177 0.03 -11.10 19.36
CA SER A 177 0.86 -9.93 19.64
C SER A 177 1.52 -9.30 18.39
N GLY A 178 1.62 -10.02 17.26
CA GLY A 178 2.22 -9.54 16.01
C GLY A 178 1.23 -8.79 15.10
N ARG A 179 -0.04 -9.14 15.17
CA ARG A 179 -1.09 -8.57 14.27
C ARG A 179 -1.44 -7.11 14.57
N ARG A 180 -1.16 -6.63 15.79
CA ARG A 180 -1.46 -5.24 16.18
C ARG A 180 -0.35 -4.23 15.86
N ARG A 181 0.77 -4.63 15.26
CA ARG A 181 1.91 -3.73 15.00
C ARG A 181 2.18 -3.38 13.54
N ALA A 182 1.47 -3.96 12.58
CA ALA A 182 1.64 -3.61 11.17
C ALA A 182 0.91 -2.32 10.74
N GLY A 183 0.21 -1.64 11.62
CA GLY A 183 -0.60 -0.45 11.32
C GLY A 183 -0.19 0.84 12.04
N LYS A 184 0.90 0.87 12.81
CA LYS A 184 1.44 2.14 13.30
C LYS A 184 2.51 2.65 12.33
N GLN A 185 2.07 3.21 11.21
CA GLN A 185 2.88 4.20 10.51
C GLN A 185 3.22 5.26 11.58
N LEU A 186 4.49 5.30 11.98
CA LEU A 186 4.99 6.44 12.75
C LEU A 186 4.60 7.69 11.97
N PRO A 187 3.85 8.61 12.57
CA PRO A 187 3.45 9.82 11.86
C PRO A 187 4.71 10.65 11.60
N VAL A 188 5.36 10.39 10.44
CA VAL A 188 6.61 11.04 10.05
C VAL A 188 6.42 12.55 9.98
N ILE A 189 5.23 13.01 9.59
CA ILE A 189 4.89 14.43 9.49
C ILE A 189 4.93 15.16 10.84
N PRO A 190 4.24 14.73 11.92
CA PRO A 190 4.33 15.43 13.20
C PRO A 190 5.72 15.30 13.85
N VAL A 191 6.46 14.22 13.62
CA VAL A 191 7.86 14.09 14.09
C VAL A 191 8.76 15.07 13.35
N ALA A 192 8.64 15.21 12.04
CA ALA A 192 9.37 16.21 11.26
C ALA A 192 9.03 17.64 11.70
N ILE A 193 7.77 17.95 11.95
CA ILE A 193 7.33 19.27 12.46
C ILE A 193 7.93 19.54 13.86
N ALA A 194 7.95 18.54 14.74
CA ALA A 194 8.53 18.69 16.08
C ALA A 194 10.05 18.99 16.03
N ILE A 195 10.78 18.32 15.14
CA ILE A 195 12.22 18.56 14.93
C ILE A 195 12.46 19.98 14.39
N VAL A 196 11.67 20.44 13.43
CA VAL A 196 11.78 21.80 12.88
C VAL A 196 11.48 22.85 13.95
N LEU A 197 10.44 22.66 14.77
CA LEU A 197 10.11 23.56 15.88
C LEU A 197 11.24 23.63 16.92
N LEU A 198 11.83 22.48 17.28
CA LEU A 198 12.99 22.44 18.19
C LEU A 198 14.20 23.19 17.62
N ALA A 199 14.46 23.04 16.34
CA ALA A 199 15.55 23.75 15.66
C ALA A 199 15.32 25.29 15.65
N VAL A 200 14.08 25.73 15.41
CA VAL A 200 13.71 27.16 15.41
C VAL A 200 13.83 27.74 16.81
N VAL A 201 13.35 27.05 17.83
CA VAL A 201 13.46 27.49 19.23
C VAL A 201 14.92 27.54 19.67
N GLY A 202 15.72 26.54 19.33
CA GLY A 202 17.16 26.49 19.61
C GLY A 202 17.91 27.66 18.92
N TYR A 203 17.60 27.94 17.66
CA TYR A 203 18.17 29.07 16.93
C TYR A 203 17.78 30.42 17.51
N ALA A 204 16.52 30.60 17.90
CA ALA A 204 16.04 31.82 18.54
C ALA A 204 16.72 32.07 19.90
N GLY A 205 16.86 31.00 20.71
CA GLY A 205 17.56 31.04 21.99
C GLY A 205 19.04 31.42 21.84
N LEU A 206 19.72 30.82 20.85
CA LEU A 206 21.12 31.14 20.55
C LEU A 206 21.31 32.58 20.09
N ARG A 207 20.39 33.08 19.30
CA ARG A 207 20.41 34.49 18.83
C ARG A 207 20.17 35.51 19.96
N MET A 208 19.29 35.18 20.91
CA MET A 208 19.09 35.99 22.13
C MET A 208 20.35 36.01 23.02
N ALA A 209 20.97 34.83 23.23
CA ALA A 209 22.18 34.73 24.04
C ALA A 209 23.37 35.51 23.43
N VAL A 210 23.54 35.44 22.11
CA VAL A 210 24.59 36.24 21.43
C VAL A 210 24.28 37.76 21.46
N GLY A 211 23.00 38.12 21.34
CA GLY A 211 22.58 39.52 21.42
C GLY A 211 22.82 40.16 22.80
N SER A 212 22.58 39.44 23.90
CA SER A 212 22.83 39.92 25.24
C SER A 212 24.33 40.09 25.56
N SER A 213 25.16 39.16 25.06
CA SER A 213 26.62 39.25 25.23
C SER A 213 27.24 40.46 24.48
N ALA A 214 26.67 40.85 23.36
CA ALA A 214 27.12 42.05 22.61
C ALA A 214 26.74 43.35 23.27
N SER A 215 25.60 43.45 23.96
CA SER A 215 25.16 44.63 24.70
C SER A 215 26.00 44.86 25.98
N ASP A 216 26.39 43.79 26.65
CA ASP A 216 27.23 43.84 27.84
C ASP A 216 28.67 44.30 27.49
N ALA A 217 29.24 43.84 26.40
CA ALA A 217 30.55 44.28 25.92
C ALA A 217 30.55 45.77 25.50
N ALA A 218 29.47 46.26 24.90
CA ALA A 218 29.30 47.67 24.53
C ALA A 218 29.16 48.57 25.74
N SER A 219 28.51 48.13 26.81
CA SER A 219 28.35 48.89 28.05
C SER A 219 29.67 49.05 28.82
N ILE A 220 30.51 47.99 28.86
CA ILE A 220 31.84 48.02 29.48
C ILE A 220 32.80 48.93 28.71
N MET A 221 32.76 48.93 27.39
CA MET A 221 33.60 49.86 26.59
C MET A 221 33.19 51.31 26.77
N ASN A 222 31.90 51.64 26.90
CA ASN A 222 31.42 52.98 27.13
C ASN A 222 31.77 53.49 28.52
N GLN A 223 31.77 52.62 29.56
CA GLN A 223 32.19 53.01 30.92
C GLN A 223 33.69 53.25 30.99
N THR A 224 34.52 52.46 30.31
CA THR A 224 35.95 52.64 30.25
C THR A 224 36.34 53.94 29.51
N ALA A 225 35.66 54.23 28.41
CA ALA A 225 35.86 55.49 27.67
C ALA A 225 35.49 56.76 28.51
N ALA A 226 34.36 56.67 29.24
CA ALA A 226 33.95 57.77 30.14
C ALA A 226 34.89 58.01 31.33
N ALA A 227 35.48 56.95 31.87
CA ALA A 227 36.48 57.03 32.92
C ALA A 227 37.80 57.67 32.45
N LEU A 228 38.26 57.38 31.25
CA LEU A 228 39.46 57.96 30.65
C LEU A 228 39.28 59.43 30.30
N SER A 229 38.08 59.85 29.87
CA SER A 229 37.79 61.26 29.59
C SER A 229 37.73 62.16 30.86
N LYS A 230 37.31 61.59 31.99
CA LYS A 230 37.33 62.32 33.29
C LYS A 230 38.73 62.50 33.86
N GLY A 231 39.61 61.48 33.70
CA GLY A 231 41.00 61.56 34.18
C GLY A 231 41.87 62.59 33.43
N SER A 232 41.50 62.96 32.21
CA SER A 232 42.26 63.90 31.41
C SER A 232 41.90 65.40 31.70
N THR A 233 40.84 65.69 32.48
CA THR A 233 40.35 66.99 32.79
C THR A 233 40.85 67.49 34.17
N GLU A 234 41.38 66.63 35.03
CA GLU A 234 41.91 67.00 36.38
C GLU A 234 43.42 67.18 36.43
N GLY A 235 44.10 67.17 35.30
CA GLY A 235 45.56 67.29 35.18
C GLY A 235 46.01 68.57 34.48
N ARG A 236 45.23 69.72 34.62
CA ARG A 236 45.66 71.00 34.07
C ARG A 236 45.41 72.11 35.05
#